data_b7556b425c67a06ca87c9546d37b4965
#
_entry.id   b7556b425c67a06ca87c9546d37b4965
#
_cell.length_a   1.000
_cell.length_b   1.000
_cell.length_c   1.000
_cell.angle_alpha   90.00
_cell.angle_beta   90.00
_cell.angle_gamma   90.00
#
_symmetry.space_group_name_H-M   'P 1'
#
loop_
_entity.id
_entity.type
_entity.pdbx_description
1 polymer ?
#
loop_
_entity_poly.entity_id
_entity_poly.type
_entity_poly.pdbx_seq_one_letter_code
_entity_poly.pdbx_strand_id
1 'polypeptide(L)'
;YWSAASDVYKRQPQQLVDLAQSKAYFRIGYIGFEQTWTEKLTDNAPHLQFFDMSENVELILDDTHAHHHKDGHVHEGHTHAGGVEPHIWNSTINAQIIAGNILNALCAIDKANESVYMERYNVLIRQIEHTDSLICQMLSSPNADRAFMIYHPALSYFARDYNLNQIPIEAGGKEPSPAHLKSLINSCKKEKVRIIFVQPEFDRRNADLIAQQTGTRVVAINPLSYDWEEEMMNTARALVKE
;
A
#
# COMPACT_ATOMS: atom_id res chain seq x y z
N TYR A 1 -2.90 8.67 7.02
CA TYR A 1 -3.42 10.01 6.61
C TYR A 1 -2.79 10.44 5.30
N TRP A 2 -3.29 9.86 4.21
CA TRP A 2 -2.70 10.03 2.87
C TRP A 2 -3.53 10.88 1.93
N SER A 3 -4.71 11.31 2.34
CA SER A 3 -5.67 11.95 1.43
C SER A 3 -5.51 13.44 1.29
N ALA A 4 -4.68 14.10 2.06
CA ALA A 4 -4.60 15.56 1.95
C ALA A 4 -3.16 16.02 2.09
N ALA A 5 -2.66 16.63 1.05
CA ALA A 5 -1.46 17.48 1.10
C ALA A 5 -1.50 18.53 2.24
N SER A 6 -2.69 18.78 2.81
CA SER A 6 -2.90 19.68 3.94
C SER A 6 -2.50 19.09 5.30
N ASP A 7 -2.53 17.76 5.48
CA ASP A 7 -2.20 17.14 6.77
C ASP A 7 -0.70 16.88 6.95
N VAL A 8 0.07 16.92 5.88
CA VAL A 8 1.54 16.86 5.90
C VAL A 8 2.15 18.00 6.74
N TYR A 9 1.45 19.13 6.86
CA TYR A 9 1.92 20.29 7.63
C TYR A 9 1.56 20.27 9.12
N LYS A 10 0.74 19.33 9.58
CA LYS A 10 0.33 19.21 10.99
C LYS A 10 1.06 18.11 11.74
N ARG A 11 2.34 17.90 11.47
CA ARG A 11 3.13 17.00 12.31
C ARG A 11 3.17 17.54 13.72
N GLN A 12 2.75 16.69 14.64
CA GLN A 12 2.84 17.02 16.05
C GLN A 12 4.32 17.29 16.36
N PRO A 13 4.66 18.40 17.04
CA PRO A 13 6.05 18.67 17.47
C PRO A 13 6.70 17.47 18.17
N GLN A 14 5.92 16.68 18.86
CA GLN A 14 6.35 15.45 19.52
C GLN A 14 6.97 14.44 18.56
N GLN A 15 6.41 14.25 17.37
CA GLN A 15 6.95 13.31 16.37
C GLN A 15 8.36 13.68 15.90
N LEU A 16 8.67 14.98 15.82
CA LEU A 16 10.01 15.45 15.50
C LEU A 16 10.99 15.21 16.64
N VAL A 17 10.54 15.37 17.90
CA VAL A 17 11.34 15.05 19.10
C VAL A 17 11.61 13.55 19.17
N ASP A 18 10.60 12.72 18.96
CA ASP A 18 10.73 11.26 18.97
C ASP A 18 11.70 10.79 17.88
N LEU A 19 11.62 11.38 16.68
CA LEU A 19 12.53 11.11 15.59
C LEU A 19 13.97 11.49 15.94
N ALA A 20 14.16 12.69 16.53
CA ALA A 20 15.48 13.17 16.96
C ALA A 20 16.13 12.29 18.05
N GLN A 21 15.34 11.49 18.78
CA GLN A 21 15.81 10.54 19.79
C GLN A 21 15.95 9.11 19.26
N SER A 22 15.45 8.85 18.04
CA SER A 22 15.45 7.52 17.42
C SER A 22 16.86 7.14 16.93
N LYS A 23 17.16 5.85 16.93
CA LYS A 23 18.42 5.29 16.39
C LYS A 23 18.29 4.91 14.91
N ALA A 24 17.08 4.56 14.50
CA ALA A 24 16.80 4.07 13.15
C ALA A 24 15.48 4.60 12.61
N TYR A 25 15.43 4.82 11.31
CA TYR A 25 14.23 5.09 10.52
C TYR A 25 14.08 4.01 9.46
N PHE A 26 12.99 3.24 9.56
CA PHE A 26 12.63 2.23 8.57
C PHE A 26 11.73 2.88 7.53
N ARG A 27 12.20 3.00 6.30
CA ARG A 27 11.48 3.68 5.22
C ARG A 27 10.99 2.70 4.16
N ILE A 28 9.90 3.04 3.51
CA ILE A 28 9.44 2.37 2.27
C ILE A 28 10.14 2.94 1.03
N GLY A 29 10.56 4.20 1.08
CA GLY A 29 11.34 4.87 0.03
C GLY A 29 10.50 5.53 -1.09
N TYR A 30 9.28 5.06 -1.32
CA TYR A 30 8.42 5.51 -2.43
C TYR A 30 7.20 6.32 -1.98
N ILE A 31 7.06 6.56 -0.70
CA ILE A 31 6.01 7.37 -0.13
C ILE A 31 6.38 8.85 -0.34
N GLY A 32 5.49 9.66 -0.91
CA GLY A 32 5.77 11.06 -1.26
C GLY A 32 6.30 11.91 -0.10
N PHE A 33 5.87 11.59 1.13
CA PHE A 33 6.44 12.21 2.32
C PHE A 33 7.94 11.87 2.48
N GLU A 34 8.32 10.61 2.40
CA GLU A 34 9.70 10.18 2.57
C GLU A 34 10.60 10.79 1.50
N GLN A 35 10.11 10.87 0.25
CA GLN A 35 10.84 11.51 -0.85
C GLN A 35 11.11 12.99 -0.60
N THR A 36 10.15 13.70 0.03
CA THR A 36 10.24 15.15 0.26
C THR A 36 11.05 15.50 1.53
N TRP A 37 11.02 14.64 2.55
CA TRP A 37 11.49 15.00 3.89
C TRP A 37 12.73 14.24 4.34
N THR A 38 13.17 13.17 3.66
CA THR A 38 14.31 12.37 4.09
C THR A 38 15.59 13.22 4.27
N GLU A 39 15.89 14.11 3.33
CA GLU A 39 17.05 15.02 3.45
C GLU A 39 16.95 15.90 4.70
N LYS A 40 15.80 16.55 4.91
CA LYS A 40 15.57 17.42 6.07
C LYS A 40 15.60 16.66 7.40
N LEU A 41 15.17 15.39 7.39
CA LEU A 41 15.25 14.52 8.57
C LEU A 41 16.71 14.18 8.88
N THR A 42 17.53 13.91 7.87
CA THR A 42 18.97 13.64 8.02
C THR A 42 19.71 14.87 8.58
N ASP A 43 19.38 16.06 8.09
CA ASP A 43 19.99 17.31 8.56
C ASP A 43 19.68 17.58 10.05
N ASN A 44 18.46 17.29 10.49
CA ASN A 44 18.02 17.52 11.87
C ASN A 44 18.36 16.40 12.84
N ALA A 45 18.66 15.20 12.34
CA ALA A 45 19.03 14.04 13.15
C ALA A 45 20.18 13.25 12.48
N PRO A 46 21.43 13.79 12.47
CA PRO A 46 22.55 13.21 11.72
C PRO A 46 23.03 11.84 12.26
N HIS A 47 22.58 11.44 13.45
CA HIS A 47 22.84 10.12 14.03
C HIS A 47 21.81 9.06 13.63
N LEU A 48 20.70 9.47 13.01
CA LEU A 48 19.61 8.59 12.61
C LEU A 48 20.05 7.73 11.42
N GLN A 49 20.00 6.42 11.57
CA GLN A 49 20.30 5.48 10.50
C GLN A 49 19.04 5.19 9.70
N PHE A 50 19.14 5.27 8.36
CA PHE A 50 18.02 4.97 7.46
C PHE A 50 18.18 3.56 6.89
N PHE A 51 17.11 2.77 6.98
CA PHE A 51 17.04 1.42 6.43
C PHE A 51 15.88 1.33 5.46
N ASP A 52 16.14 0.82 4.26
CA ASP A 52 15.14 0.67 3.20
C ASP A 52 14.43 -0.67 3.32
N MET A 53 13.14 -0.64 3.60
CA MET A 53 12.33 -1.85 3.76
C MET A 53 11.86 -2.41 2.42
N SER A 54 12.03 -1.66 1.33
CA SER A 54 11.70 -2.11 -0.03
C SER A 54 12.83 -2.87 -0.70
N GLU A 55 13.97 -3.02 -0.06
CA GLU A 55 15.11 -3.75 -0.63
C GLU A 55 14.69 -5.20 -0.97
N ASN A 56 15.00 -5.63 -2.20
CA ASN A 56 14.62 -6.93 -2.78
C ASN A 56 13.09 -7.16 -2.97
N VAL A 57 12.27 -6.13 -2.81
CA VAL A 57 10.86 -6.19 -3.19
C VAL A 57 10.74 -6.02 -4.70
N GLU A 58 10.00 -6.91 -5.37
CA GLU A 58 9.63 -6.72 -6.78
C GLU A 58 8.59 -5.62 -6.90
N LEU A 59 9.04 -4.43 -7.32
CA LEU A 59 8.23 -3.23 -7.35
C LEU A 59 7.29 -3.19 -8.55
N ILE A 60 6.04 -2.79 -8.31
CA ILE A 60 5.07 -2.47 -9.37
C ILE A 60 5.34 -1.03 -9.82
N LEU A 61 5.61 -0.86 -11.12
CA LEU A 61 5.76 0.47 -11.72
C LEU A 61 4.37 1.01 -12.06
N ASP A 62 4.09 2.23 -11.62
CA ASP A 62 2.84 2.93 -11.92
C ASP A 62 3.02 3.81 -13.17
N ASP A 63 2.58 3.30 -14.31
CA ASP A 63 2.63 4.01 -15.58
C ASP A 63 1.66 5.21 -15.66
N THR A 64 0.77 5.39 -14.67
CA THR A 64 -0.25 6.46 -14.68
C THR A 64 0.33 7.86 -14.51
N HIS A 65 1.57 7.99 -14.03
CA HIS A 65 2.28 9.26 -13.87
C HIS A 65 3.20 9.62 -15.05
N ALA A 66 3.25 8.80 -16.09
CA ALA A 66 3.94 9.15 -17.34
C ALA A 66 3.13 10.22 -18.11
N HIS A 67 3.00 11.42 -17.57
CA HIS A 67 2.53 12.55 -18.34
C HIS A 67 3.56 12.89 -19.42
N HIS A 68 3.18 12.68 -20.68
CA HIS A 68 3.86 13.20 -21.84
C HIS A 68 4.04 14.72 -21.73
N HIS A 69 5.15 15.18 -21.21
CA HIS A 69 5.66 16.49 -21.54
C HIS A 69 6.26 16.42 -22.94
N LYS A 70 5.43 16.75 -23.93
CA LYS A 70 5.90 17.14 -25.26
C LYS A 70 6.45 18.55 -25.15
N ASP A 71 7.61 18.72 -24.58
CA ASP A 71 8.45 19.89 -24.84
C ASP A 71 9.88 19.52 -24.47
N GLY A 72 10.74 19.58 -25.52
CA GLY A 72 12.11 19.09 -25.45
C GLY A 72 13.03 20.06 -24.69
N HIS A 73 13.23 19.81 -23.41
CA HIS A 73 14.41 20.27 -22.70
C HIS A 73 15.00 19.08 -21.91
N VAL A 74 16.14 18.62 -22.41
CA VAL A 74 17.00 17.65 -21.75
C VAL A 74 17.63 18.37 -20.54
N HIS A 75 17.19 18.05 -19.33
CA HIS A 75 17.92 18.32 -18.11
C HIS A 75 18.48 17.00 -17.57
N GLU A 76 19.81 16.91 -17.63
CA GLU A 76 20.56 15.83 -16.98
C GLU A 76 20.33 15.84 -15.47
N GLY A 77 20.05 14.68 -14.90
CA GLY A 77 20.47 14.34 -13.55
C GLY A 77 19.43 14.29 -12.43
N HIS A 78 18.12 14.13 -12.68
CA HIS A 78 17.20 13.72 -11.60
C HIS A 78 16.30 12.57 -12.07
N THR A 79 16.66 11.36 -11.65
CA THR A 79 15.74 10.22 -11.71
C THR A 79 14.55 10.53 -10.77
N HIS A 80 13.46 11.01 -11.36
CA HIS A 80 12.20 11.13 -10.64
C HIS A 80 11.75 9.71 -10.27
N ALA A 81 11.74 9.41 -8.98
CA ALA A 81 11.12 8.21 -8.42
C ALA A 81 9.58 8.29 -8.49
N GLY A 82 9.04 8.93 -9.52
CA GLY A 82 7.62 8.99 -9.81
C GLY A 82 7.26 7.77 -10.64
N GLY A 83 6.39 6.90 -10.10
CA GLY A 83 5.86 5.77 -10.83
C GLY A 83 6.08 4.41 -10.16
N VAL A 84 6.40 4.36 -8.86
CA VAL A 84 6.39 3.13 -8.08
C VAL A 84 5.16 3.11 -7.19
N GLU A 85 4.40 2.01 -7.24
CA GLU A 85 3.30 1.74 -6.32
C GLU A 85 3.86 1.56 -4.88
N PRO A 86 3.53 2.45 -3.93
CA PRO A 86 4.21 2.46 -2.63
C PRO A 86 3.65 1.46 -1.61
N HIS A 87 2.46 0.89 -1.82
CA HIS A 87 1.74 0.09 -0.83
C HIS A 87 2.28 -1.35 -0.72
N ILE A 88 3.62 -1.50 -0.65
CA ILE A 88 4.32 -2.80 -0.69
C ILE A 88 3.93 -3.73 0.47
N TRP A 89 3.47 -3.18 1.60
CA TRP A 89 3.07 -3.96 2.79
C TRP A 89 1.75 -4.72 2.63
N ASN A 90 0.95 -4.41 1.62
CA ASN A 90 -0.30 -5.12 1.32
C ASN A 90 -0.06 -6.35 0.44
N SER A 91 0.90 -7.16 0.83
CA SER A 91 1.33 -8.39 0.20
C SER A 91 1.97 -9.30 1.24
N THR A 92 1.59 -10.57 1.27
CA THR A 92 2.19 -11.57 2.16
C THR A 92 3.63 -11.91 1.74
N ILE A 93 3.91 -11.88 0.44
CA ILE A 93 5.25 -12.10 -0.12
C ILE A 93 6.18 -10.94 0.29
N ASN A 94 5.74 -9.71 0.06
CA ASN A 94 6.55 -8.55 0.43
C ASN A 94 6.70 -8.40 1.94
N ALA A 95 5.67 -8.76 2.74
CA ALA A 95 5.75 -8.71 4.21
C ALA A 95 6.87 -9.59 4.75
N GLN A 96 7.14 -10.75 4.13
CA GLN A 96 8.28 -11.61 4.51
C GLN A 96 9.62 -10.93 4.20
N ILE A 97 9.73 -10.28 3.04
CA ILE A 97 10.95 -9.55 2.63
C ILE A 97 11.18 -8.37 3.59
N ILE A 98 10.13 -7.58 3.85
CA ILE A 98 10.18 -6.45 4.79
C ILE A 98 10.59 -6.91 6.19
N ALA A 99 10.02 -8.00 6.69
CA ALA A 99 10.41 -8.58 7.98
C ALA A 99 11.88 -8.98 8.02
N GLY A 100 12.42 -9.55 6.94
CA GLY A 100 13.84 -9.86 6.79
C GLY A 100 14.72 -8.62 6.81
N ASN A 101 14.33 -7.56 6.11
CA ASN A 101 15.03 -6.28 6.09
C ASN A 101 15.04 -5.63 7.48
N ILE A 102 13.91 -5.69 8.21
CA ILE A 102 13.81 -5.22 9.60
C ILE A 102 14.75 -6.02 10.52
N LEU A 103 14.77 -7.36 10.39
CA LEU A 103 15.69 -8.20 11.18
C LEU A 103 17.14 -7.79 10.96
N ASN A 104 17.56 -7.67 9.69
CA ASN A 104 18.92 -7.29 9.34
C ASN A 104 19.30 -5.93 9.93
N ALA A 105 18.41 -4.95 9.84
CA ALA A 105 18.62 -3.62 10.40
C ALA A 105 18.74 -3.66 11.94
N LEU A 106 17.84 -4.38 12.62
CA LEU A 106 17.87 -4.53 14.07
C LEU A 106 19.18 -5.22 14.54
N CYS A 107 19.61 -6.28 13.86
CA CYS A 107 20.86 -6.97 14.17
C CYS A 107 22.10 -6.07 13.94
N ALA A 108 22.03 -5.16 12.96
CA ALA A 108 23.12 -4.22 12.70
C ALA A 108 23.27 -3.15 13.79
N ILE A 109 22.15 -2.63 14.31
CA ILE A 109 22.16 -1.55 15.31
C ILE A 109 22.23 -2.05 16.75
N ASP A 110 21.85 -3.31 17.00
CA ASP A 110 21.81 -3.92 18.35
C ASP A 110 22.17 -5.41 18.29
N LYS A 111 23.44 -5.67 18.01
CA LYS A 111 24.01 -7.02 17.93
C LYS A 111 23.83 -7.85 19.20
N ALA A 112 23.76 -7.20 20.35
CA ALA A 112 23.61 -7.89 21.63
C ALA A 112 22.28 -8.66 21.76
N ASN A 113 21.25 -8.20 21.07
CA ASN A 113 19.91 -8.79 21.11
C ASN A 113 19.56 -9.62 19.85
N GLU A 114 20.55 -9.94 19.00
CA GLU A 114 20.31 -10.66 17.74
C GLU A 114 19.51 -11.95 17.90
N SER A 115 19.79 -12.75 18.94
CA SER A 115 19.07 -14.01 19.20
C SER A 115 17.58 -13.77 19.47
N VAL A 116 17.25 -12.70 20.18
CA VAL A 116 15.85 -12.31 20.46
C VAL A 116 15.16 -11.87 19.18
N TYR A 117 15.83 -11.06 18.34
CA TYR A 117 15.29 -10.62 17.07
C TYR A 117 15.04 -11.79 16.12
N MET A 118 15.98 -12.74 16.04
CA MET A 118 15.84 -13.95 15.25
C MET A 118 14.66 -14.82 15.71
N GLU A 119 14.48 -15.00 17.02
CA GLU A 119 13.34 -15.73 17.57
C GLU A 119 12.01 -15.09 17.19
N ARG A 120 11.89 -13.75 17.37
CA ARG A 120 10.70 -12.99 17.02
C ARG A 120 10.41 -13.00 15.52
N TYR A 121 11.44 -12.86 14.71
CA TYR A 121 11.34 -12.98 13.26
C TYR A 121 10.77 -14.34 12.84
N ASN A 122 11.28 -15.44 13.39
CA ASN A 122 10.79 -16.79 13.09
C ASN A 122 9.31 -17.00 13.49
N VAL A 123 8.85 -16.35 14.55
CA VAL A 123 7.42 -16.34 14.92
C VAL A 123 6.61 -15.57 13.88
N LEU A 124 7.04 -14.35 13.55
CA LEU A 124 6.37 -13.48 12.59
C LEU A 124 6.25 -14.12 11.20
N ILE A 125 7.34 -14.72 10.70
CA ILE A 125 7.33 -15.39 9.38
C ILE A 125 6.28 -16.50 9.35
N ARG A 126 6.19 -17.35 10.38
CA ARG A 126 5.16 -18.41 10.44
C ARG A 126 3.74 -17.86 10.44
N GLN A 127 3.50 -16.69 11.08
CA GLN A 127 2.21 -16.01 11.05
C GLN A 127 1.88 -15.51 9.64
N ILE A 128 2.84 -14.86 8.98
CA ILE A 128 2.66 -14.36 7.60
C ILE A 128 2.40 -15.52 6.63
N GLU A 129 3.19 -16.61 6.71
CA GLU A 129 3.01 -17.81 5.88
C GLU A 129 1.66 -18.49 6.12
N HIS A 130 1.21 -18.53 7.37
CA HIS A 130 -0.11 -19.04 7.71
C HIS A 130 -1.23 -18.20 7.09
N THR A 131 -1.14 -16.87 7.23
CA THR A 131 -2.07 -15.92 6.63
C THR A 131 -2.13 -16.08 5.12
N ASP A 132 -0.97 -16.19 4.45
CA ASP A 132 -0.88 -16.43 3.02
C ASP A 132 -1.60 -17.72 2.60
N SER A 133 -1.32 -18.81 3.32
CA SER A 133 -1.95 -20.12 3.07
C SER A 133 -3.48 -20.04 3.17
N LEU A 134 -4.01 -19.35 4.18
CA LEU A 134 -5.45 -19.17 4.36
C LEU A 134 -6.06 -18.33 3.22
N ILE A 135 -5.41 -17.24 2.83
CA ILE A 135 -5.85 -16.39 1.72
C ILE A 135 -5.85 -17.18 0.41
N CYS A 136 -4.75 -17.91 0.13
CA CYS A 136 -4.66 -18.79 -1.04
C CYS A 136 -5.80 -19.81 -1.07
N GLN A 137 -6.09 -20.46 0.06
CA GLN A 137 -7.18 -21.43 0.16
C GLN A 137 -8.54 -20.78 -0.15
N MET A 138 -8.83 -19.63 0.44
CA MET A 138 -10.08 -18.89 0.20
C MET A 138 -10.22 -18.47 -1.27
N LEU A 139 -9.19 -17.83 -1.81
CA LEU A 139 -9.21 -17.30 -3.17
C LEU A 139 -9.06 -18.36 -4.25
N SER A 140 -8.66 -19.60 -3.92
CA SER A 140 -8.70 -20.74 -4.84
C SER A 140 -10.12 -21.26 -5.08
N SER A 141 -11.10 -20.85 -4.29
CA SER A 141 -12.51 -21.23 -4.48
C SER A 141 -13.02 -20.79 -5.86
N PRO A 142 -13.81 -21.66 -6.55
CA PRO A 142 -14.51 -21.26 -7.79
C PRO A 142 -15.48 -20.09 -7.60
N ASN A 143 -15.91 -19.86 -6.36
CA ASN A 143 -16.83 -18.79 -6.00
C ASN A 143 -16.12 -17.46 -5.66
N ALA A 144 -14.79 -17.45 -5.61
CA ALA A 144 -14.03 -16.24 -5.34
C ALA A 144 -14.09 -15.26 -6.52
N ASP A 145 -14.26 -13.99 -6.20
CA ASP A 145 -14.17 -12.91 -7.18
C ASP A 145 -12.76 -12.78 -7.73
N ARG A 146 -12.66 -12.51 -9.02
CA ARG A 146 -11.36 -12.29 -9.70
C ARG A 146 -11.11 -10.82 -10.01
N ALA A 147 -12.10 -9.96 -9.79
CA ALA A 147 -11.99 -8.52 -9.96
C ALA A 147 -12.73 -7.81 -8.84
N PHE A 148 -12.18 -6.70 -8.42
CA PHE A 148 -12.78 -5.79 -7.44
C PHE A 148 -12.51 -4.33 -7.82
N MET A 149 -13.38 -3.44 -7.41
CA MET A 149 -13.09 -2.01 -7.41
C MET A 149 -12.57 -1.59 -6.05
N ILE A 150 -11.75 -0.55 -6.03
CA ILE A 150 -11.25 0.08 -4.81
C ILE A 150 -11.20 1.59 -5.02
N TYR A 151 -11.48 2.38 -3.99
CA TYR A 151 -11.45 3.82 -4.16
C TYR A 151 -10.04 4.30 -4.48
N HIS A 152 -9.08 4.13 -3.58
CA HIS A 152 -7.66 4.38 -3.78
C HIS A 152 -6.91 3.05 -4.00
N PRO A 153 -6.03 2.91 -5.02
CA PRO A 153 -5.47 1.62 -5.44
C PRO A 153 -4.39 1.06 -4.50
N ALA A 154 -4.71 0.87 -3.22
CA ALA A 154 -3.75 0.42 -2.22
C ALA A 154 -3.50 -1.11 -2.19
N LEU A 155 -4.21 -1.89 -3.01
CA LEU A 155 -4.12 -3.36 -3.00
C LEU A 155 -3.45 -3.95 -4.26
N SER A 156 -2.60 -3.17 -4.95
CA SER A 156 -1.96 -3.61 -6.20
C SER A 156 -1.09 -4.85 -6.02
N TYR A 157 -0.31 -4.91 -4.93
CA TYR A 157 0.52 -6.07 -4.62
C TYR A 157 -0.31 -7.27 -4.18
N PHE A 158 -1.37 -7.06 -3.40
CA PHE A 158 -2.34 -8.12 -3.09
C PHE A 158 -2.97 -8.69 -4.35
N ALA A 159 -3.40 -7.81 -5.27
CA ALA A 159 -3.99 -8.22 -6.54
C ALA A 159 -3.01 -9.01 -7.42
N ARG A 160 -1.74 -8.59 -7.48
CA ARG A 160 -0.67 -9.31 -8.17
C ARG A 160 -0.49 -10.72 -7.60
N ASP A 161 -0.33 -10.82 -6.28
CA ASP A 161 0.05 -12.07 -5.61
C ASP A 161 -1.05 -13.13 -5.72
N TYR A 162 -2.31 -12.71 -5.73
CA TYR A 162 -3.46 -13.64 -5.81
C TYR A 162 -4.17 -13.64 -7.18
N ASN A 163 -3.52 -13.09 -8.21
CA ASN A 163 -4.03 -13.05 -9.58
C ASN A 163 -5.44 -12.47 -9.68
N LEU A 164 -5.63 -11.29 -9.11
CA LEU A 164 -6.86 -10.52 -9.10
C LEU A 164 -6.72 -9.27 -9.97
N ASN A 165 -7.84 -8.74 -10.47
CA ASN A 165 -7.90 -7.49 -11.21
C ASN A 165 -8.41 -6.36 -10.30
N GLN A 166 -7.54 -5.42 -9.93
CA GLN A 166 -7.90 -4.22 -9.19
C GLN A 166 -8.28 -3.10 -10.14
N ILE A 167 -9.44 -2.48 -9.93
CA ILE A 167 -9.94 -1.35 -10.72
C ILE A 167 -10.09 -0.14 -9.79
N PRO A 168 -9.23 0.89 -9.89
CA PRO A 168 -9.32 2.07 -9.06
C PRO A 168 -10.50 2.96 -9.46
N ILE A 169 -11.15 3.59 -8.48
CA ILE A 169 -12.24 4.56 -8.71
C ILE A 169 -11.66 5.96 -8.92
N GLU A 170 -10.69 6.35 -8.11
CA GLU A 170 -10.02 7.63 -8.31
C GLU A 170 -9.19 7.65 -9.61
N ALA A 171 -8.94 8.84 -10.10
CA ALA A 171 -8.10 9.08 -11.28
C ALA A 171 -6.88 9.92 -10.88
N GLY A 172 -5.73 9.25 -10.60
CA GLY A 172 -4.49 9.93 -10.22
C GLY A 172 -4.63 10.80 -8.96
N GLY A 173 -5.24 10.26 -7.90
CA GLY A 173 -5.45 10.95 -6.62
C GLY A 173 -6.59 11.99 -6.64
N LYS A 174 -7.43 12.01 -7.70
CA LYS A 174 -8.55 12.95 -7.83
C LYS A 174 -9.88 12.21 -7.89
N GLU A 175 -10.93 12.89 -7.45
CA GLU A 175 -12.30 12.40 -7.63
C GLU A 175 -12.61 12.14 -9.11
N PRO A 176 -13.35 11.06 -9.43
CA PRO A 176 -13.70 10.72 -10.79
C PRO A 176 -14.65 11.76 -11.40
N SER A 177 -14.40 12.14 -12.65
CA SER A 177 -15.34 12.96 -13.42
C SER A 177 -16.62 12.15 -13.76
N PRO A 178 -17.74 12.81 -14.12
CA PRO A 178 -18.96 12.11 -14.55
C PRO A 178 -18.73 11.14 -15.73
N ALA A 179 -17.85 11.50 -16.66
CA ALA A 179 -17.52 10.63 -17.79
C ALA A 179 -16.73 9.39 -17.30
N HIS A 180 -15.80 9.57 -16.36
CA HIS A 180 -15.04 8.49 -15.76
C HIS A 180 -15.95 7.57 -14.93
N LEU A 181 -16.88 8.10 -14.13
CA LEU A 181 -17.87 7.30 -13.41
C LEU A 181 -18.69 6.42 -14.34
N LYS A 182 -19.14 6.95 -15.50
CA LYS A 182 -19.84 6.15 -16.51
C LYS A 182 -18.96 5.01 -17.04
N SER A 183 -17.70 5.27 -17.29
CA SER A 183 -16.72 4.25 -17.71
C SER A 183 -16.55 3.17 -16.63
N LEU A 184 -16.42 3.56 -15.36
CA LEU A 184 -16.29 2.64 -14.21
C LEU A 184 -17.52 1.73 -14.08
N ILE A 185 -18.74 2.27 -14.24
CA ILE A 185 -19.98 1.47 -14.23
C ILE A 185 -19.95 0.41 -15.35
N ASN A 186 -19.48 0.77 -16.54
CA ASN A 186 -19.35 -0.16 -17.64
C ASN A 186 -18.28 -1.22 -17.38
N SER A 187 -17.14 -0.83 -16.85
CA SER A 187 -16.06 -1.75 -16.46
C SER A 187 -16.50 -2.71 -15.36
N CYS A 188 -17.24 -2.22 -14.37
CA CYS A 188 -17.83 -3.03 -13.31
C CYS A 188 -18.69 -4.17 -13.86
N LYS A 189 -19.57 -3.85 -14.83
CA LYS A 189 -20.44 -4.83 -15.48
C LYS A 189 -19.67 -5.82 -16.36
N LYS A 190 -18.70 -5.32 -17.13
CA LYS A 190 -17.87 -6.12 -18.05
C LYS A 190 -17.02 -7.14 -17.27
N GLU A 191 -16.33 -6.68 -16.22
CA GLU A 191 -15.45 -7.50 -15.39
C GLU A 191 -16.20 -8.28 -14.30
N LYS A 192 -17.54 -8.16 -14.25
CA LYS A 192 -18.41 -8.83 -13.27
C LYS A 192 -18.00 -8.55 -11.82
N VAL A 193 -17.56 -7.33 -11.55
CA VAL A 193 -17.20 -6.88 -10.21
C VAL A 193 -18.41 -6.95 -9.29
N ARG A 194 -18.22 -7.50 -8.09
CA ARG A 194 -19.26 -7.61 -7.06
C ARG A 194 -18.96 -6.82 -5.81
N ILE A 195 -17.70 -6.44 -5.65
CA ILE A 195 -17.17 -5.77 -4.44
C ILE A 195 -16.52 -4.45 -4.83
N ILE A 196 -16.82 -3.42 -4.07
CA ILE A 196 -16.13 -2.13 -4.08
C ILE A 196 -15.53 -1.92 -2.70
N PHE A 197 -14.23 -1.85 -2.60
CA PHE A 197 -13.53 -1.50 -1.37
C PHE A 197 -13.41 0.01 -1.23
N VAL A 198 -13.64 0.51 -0.01
CA VAL A 198 -13.48 1.94 0.34
C VAL A 198 -12.69 2.04 1.63
N GLN A 199 -11.66 2.87 1.63
CA GLN A 199 -10.85 3.16 2.81
C GLN A 199 -11.51 4.30 3.62
N PRO A 200 -11.28 4.38 4.95
CA PRO A 200 -11.92 5.35 5.84
C PRO A 200 -11.63 6.82 5.50
N GLU A 201 -10.49 7.08 4.84
CA GLU A 201 -10.02 8.42 4.49
C GLU A 201 -10.79 9.04 3.31
N PHE A 202 -11.52 8.23 2.55
CA PHE A 202 -12.16 8.65 1.31
C PHE A 202 -13.68 8.75 1.44
N ASP A 203 -14.24 9.70 0.70
CA ASP A 203 -15.68 9.85 0.58
C ASP A 203 -16.27 8.70 -0.26
N ARG A 204 -17.17 7.96 0.35
CA ARG A 204 -17.79 6.80 -0.27
C ARG A 204 -18.87 7.10 -1.31
N ARG A 205 -19.28 8.37 -1.48
CA ARG A 205 -20.42 8.75 -2.38
C ARG A 205 -20.28 8.20 -3.79
N ASN A 206 -19.08 8.27 -4.37
CA ASN A 206 -18.83 7.76 -5.72
C ASN A 206 -18.92 6.22 -5.78
N ALA A 207 -18.44 5.53 -4.75
CA ALA A 207 -18.56 4.08 -4.62
C ALA A 207 -20.03 3.66 -4.47
N ASP A 208 -20.80 4.35 -3.62
CA ASP A 208 -22.22 4.12 -3.42
C ASP A 208 -23.03 4.35 -4.72
N LEU A 209 -22.67 5.38 -5.50
CA LEU A 209 -23.30 5.65 -6.80
C LEU A 209 -23.05 4.51 -7.79
N ILE A 210 -21.80 4.01 -7.89
CA ILE A 210 -21.49 2.86 -8.73
C ILE A 210 -22.25 1.63 -8.24
N ALA A 211 -22.27 1.39 -6.93
CA ALA A 211 -22.97 0.26 -6.32
C ALA A 211 -24.48 0.24 -6.64
N GLN A 212 -25.15 1.40 -6.54
CA GLN A 212 -26.56 1.55 -6.90
C GLN A 212 -26.84 1.19 -8.37
N GLN A 213 -25.91 1.51 -9.28
CA GLN A 213 -26.07 1.27 -10.71
C GLN A 213 -25.68 -0.14 -11.17
N THR A 214 -24.95 -0.88 -10.33
CA THR A 214 -24.35 -2.17 -10.70
C THR A 214 -24.78 -3.33 -9.82
N GLY A 215 -25.36 -3.04 -8.64
CA GLY A 215 -25.73 -4.06 -7.64
C GLY A 215 -24.51 -4.60 -6.87
N THR A 216 -23.37 -3.91 -6.92
CA THR A 216 -22.16 -4.28 -6.17
C THR A 216 -22.32 -3.96 -4.70
N ARG A 217 -21.59 -4.67 -3.83
CA ARG A 217 -21.50 -4.43 -2.39
C ARG A 217 -20.32 -3.52 -2.08
N VAL A 218 -20.55 -2.46 -1.30
CA VAL A 218 -19.48 -1.60 -0.79
C VAL A 218 -18.99 -2.14 0.55
N VAL A 219 -17.69 -2.36 0.68
CA VAL A 219 -17.03 -2.92 1.86
C VAL A 219 -15.95 -1.95 2.31
N ALA A 220 -15.98 -1.59 3.60
CA ALA A 220 -14.91 -0.79 4.20
C ALA A 220 -13.68 -1.69 4.47
N ILE A 221 -12.50 -1.19 4.12
CA ILE A 221 -11.21 -1.80 4.45
C ILE A 221 -10.26 -0.73 4.96
N ASN A 222 -9.28 -1.14 5.77
CA ASN A 222 -8.23 -0.23 6.23
C ASN A 222 -6.82 -0.79 5.92
N PRO A 223 -6.28 -0.56 4.71
CA PRO A 223 -4.95 -1.04 4.31
C PRO A 223 -3.79 -0.53 5.19
N LEU A 224 -4.07 0.40 6.10
CA LEU A 224 -3.13 0.94 7.10
C LEU A 224 -3.42 0.41 8.51
N SER A 225 -4.23 -0.64 8.64
CA SER A 225 -4.54 -1.24 9.94
C SER A 225 -3.28 -1.73 10.65
N TYR A 226 -3.19 -1.45 11.96
CA TYR A 226 -2.17 -2.06 12.81
C TYR A 226 -2.34 -3.58 12.92
N ASP A 227 -3.59 -4.06 12.90
CA ASP A 227 -3.91 -5.48 12.82
C ASP A 227 -3.88 -5.94 11.34
N TRP A 228 -2.65 -6.03 10.82
CA TRP A 228 -2.39 -6.30 9.42
C TRP A 228 -2.93 -7.67 8.99
N GLU A 229 -2.74 -8.71 9.81
CA GLU A 229 -3.18 -10.08 9.51
C GLU A 229 -4.70 -10.13 9.33
N GLU A 230 -5.45 -9.58 10.29
CA GLU A 230 -6.92 -9.58 10.24
C GLU A 230 -7.43 -8.76 9.05
N GLU A 231 -6.77 -7.66 8.69
CA GLU A 231 -7.19 -6.84 7.57
C GLU A 231 -6.93 -7.53 6.21
N MET A 232 -5.81 -8.23 6.06
CA MET A 232 -5.53 -9.07 4.90
C MET A 232 -6.57 -10.17 4.75
N MET A 233 -6.94 -10.82 5.86
CA MET A 233 -7.98 -11.85 5.91
C MET A 233 -9.36 -11.29 5.60
N ASN A 234 -9.72 -10.10 6.12
CA ASN A 234 -11.00 -9.42 5.83
C ASN A 234 -11.13 -9.08 4.35
N THR A 235 -10.05 -8.60 3.74
CA THR A 235 -10.01 -8.34 2.31
C THR A 235 -10.28 -9.62 1.50
N ALA A 236 -9.63 -10.73 1.85
CA ALA A 236 -9.82 -12.01 1.19
C ALA A 236 -11.24 -12.58 1.40
N ARG A 237 -11.75 -12.54 2.64
CA ARG A 237 -13.13 -13.00 2.96
C ARG A 237 -14.19 -12.24 2.16
N ALA A 238 -14.01 -10.92 1.98
CA ALA A 238 -14.95 -10.12 1.21
C ALA A 238 -15.06 -10.57 -0.26
N LEU A 239 -13.98 -11.13 -0.82
CA LEU A 239 -13.92 -11.60 -2.21
C LEU A 239 -14.50 -13.01 -2.41
N VAL A 240 -14.88 -13.71 -1.36
CA VAL A 240 -15.48 -15.05 -1.46
C VAL A 240 -16.99 -14.94 -1.22
N LYS A 241 -17.79 -15.64 -2.02
CA LYS A 241 -19.24 -15.74 -1.78
C LYS A 241 -19.50 -16.57 -0.53
N GLU A 242 -20.36 -16.07 0.33
CA GLU A 242 -21.06 -16.87 1.31
C GLU A 242 -21.99 -17.91 0.64
#